data_9370e2bbcdc35e01a31e6d0c21971b1f
#
_entry.id   9370e2bbcdc35e01a31e6d0c21971b1f
#
_cell.length_a   1.000
_cell.length_b   1.000
_cell.length_c   1.000
_cell.angle_alpha   90.00
_cell.angle_beta   90.00
_cell.angle_gamma   90.00
#
_symmetry.space_group_name_H-M   'P 1'
#
loop_
_entity.id
_entity.type
_entity.pdbx_description
1 polymer ?
#
loop_
_entity_poly.entity_id
_entity_poly.type
_entity_poly.pdbx_seq_one_letter_code
_entity_poly.pdbx_strand_id
1 'polypeptide(L)'
;MQTNANSSPETGQDRARGASAPAGRHRVLGWRPHTIRAKAGLAAVAAVSATGVALALVAGPAGAATKPAWSMTAGNVQSLSGVDASTASYFFNTATAYGAGASLVKTPVQARYATTPVLSYTSYAQFQSDISSGAITYPYKWVMYDPESWTATPVNEQQDPVKYMTLFGQLAHANGLKVIQAPALYLAWVPGSVLPLRSGESGDQWFVRVNLAGAAAAAGDIFQFQDESNTTAGGQYAYMFTTTQAQAQAANASVKVFSEVSTLNGTAAQMATEAQSISPDGFYVAAAGNIPQTDQFFQLMKTAGY
;
A
#
# COMPACT_ATOMS: atom_id res chain seq x y z
N MET A 1 -4.34 68.64 38.39
CA MET A 1 -5.47 68.39 39.33
C MET A 1 -5.69 66.88 39.18
N GLN A 2 -5.17 66.18 40.14
CA GLN A 2 -5.90 65.42 41.20
C GLN A 2 -6.68 64.28 40.59
N THR A 3 -6.49 63.07 40.93
CA THR A 3 -6.03 62.26 42.07
C THR A 3 -6.90 61.01 42.10
N ASN A 4 -6.22 59.93 42.46
CA ASN A 4 -6.73 58.81 43.27
C ASN A 4 -7.63 57.80 42.61
N ALA A 5 -7.51 56.59 42.86
CA ALA A 5 -6.77 55.68 43.72
C ALA A 5 -7.60 54.37 43.81
N ASN A 6 -6.86 53.28 43.79
CA ASN A 6 -7.06 52.13 44.67
C ASN A 6 -8.38 51.38 44.70
N SER A 7 -8.35 50.12 44.33
CA SER A 7 -8.46 49.02 45.32
C SER A 7 -8.61 47.69 44.63
N SER A 8 -7.67 46.78 44.85
CA SER A 8 -7.92 45.34 44.87
C SER A 8 -8.68 44.95 46.17
N PRO A 9 -9.40 43.86 46.19
CA PRO A 9 -8.92 42.69 46.90
C PRO A 9 -9.16 41.38 46.11
N GLU A 10 -8.17 40.54 46.08
CA GLU A 10 -7.95 39.29 46.84
C GLU A 10 -9.09 38.25 46.87
N THR A 11 -8.61 37.05 46.56
CA THR A 11 -8.95 35.71 47.05
C THR A 11 -10.05 34.96 46.35
N GLY A 12 -9.62 33.86 45.80
CA GLY A 12 -10.44 32.77 45.33
C GLY A 12 -9.59 31.64 44.76
N GLN A 13 -8.74 31.05 45.64
CA GLN A 13 -8.16 29.74 45.35
C GLN A 13 -9.32 28.73 45.28
N ASP A 14 -9.55 28.13 44.08
CA ASP A 14 -10.19 26.87 44.01
C ASP A 14 -9.39 25.93 43.13
N ARG A 15 -8.88 24.92 43.81
CA ARG A 15 -8.14 23.78 43.27
C ARG A 15 -9.11 22.94 42.43
N ALA A 16 -9.05 23.03 41.13
CA ALA A 16 -9.55 21.98 40.26
C ALA A 16 -8.38 21.08 39.86
N ARG A 17 -8.37 19.91 40.43
CA ARG A 17 -7.44 18.81 40.16
C ARG A 17 -7.45 18.49 38.68
N GLY A 18 -6.30 18.64 38.02
CA GLY A 18 -6.06 18.12 36.71
C GLY A 18 -6.19 16.59 36.71
N ALA A 19 -7.20 16.08 36.07
CA ALA A 19 -7.26 14.70 35.66
C ALA A 19 -6.35 14.55 34.44
N SER A 20 -5.12 14.11 34.67
CA SER A 20 -4.24 13.62 33.63
C SER A 20 -4.89 12.38 33.01
N ALA A 21 -5.30 12.51 31.75
CA ALA A 21 -5.71 11.38 30.95
C ALA A 21 -4.53 10.37 30.84
N PRO A 22 -4.76 9.08 31.04
CA PRO A 22 -3.72 8.09 30.89
C PRO A 22 -3.30 8.02 29.43
N ALA A 23 -2.01 8.20 29.16
CA ALA A 23 -1.40 7.90 27.89
C ALA A 23 -1.73 6.45 27.53
N GLY A 24 -2.58 6.27 26.54
CA GLY A 24 -2.93 4.98 26.00
C GLY A 24 -1.67 4.35 25.41
N ARG A 25 -1.08 3.43 26.14
CA ARG A 25 -0.07 2.53 25.59
C ARG A 25 -0.80 1.67 24.57
N HIS A 26 -0.58 1.93 23.30
CA HIS A 26 -0.91 1.00 22.24
C HIS A 26 -0.15 -0.29 22.52
N ARG A 27 -0.84 -1.27 23.09
CA ARG A 27 -0.36 -2.65 23.10
C ARG A 27 -0.39 -3.12 21.65
N VAL A 28 0.77 -3.16 21.03
CA VAL A 28 1.00 -4.01 19.87
C VAL A 28 0.67 -5.42 20.36
N LEU A 29 -0.44 -5.95 19.90
CA LEU A 29 -0.83 -7.35 20.12
C LEU A 29 0.25 -8.19 19.41
N GLY A 30 1.18 -8.70 20.21
CA GLY A 30 2.20 -9.63 19.74
C GLY A 30 1.55 -10.87 19.17
N TRP A 31 1.59 -10.96 17.86
CA TRP A 31 1.19 -12.14 17.12
C TRP A 31 2.16 -13.27 17.45
N ARG A 32 1.67 -14.34 18.10
CA ARG A 32 2.45 -15.57 18.30
C ARG A 32 2.22 -16.47 17.09
N PRO A 33 3.26 -16.85 16.34
CA PRO A 33 3.12 -17.82 15.27
C PRO A 33 2.71 -19.17 15.85
N HIS A 34 1.55 -19.68 15.46
CA HIS A 34 1.18 -21.07 15.70
C HIS A 34 2.01 -21.95 14.78
N THR A 35 2.97 -22.67 15.35
CA THR A 35 3.71 -23.73 14.66
C THR A 35 2.74 -24.86 14.29
N ILE A 36 2.28 -24.88 13.07
CA ILE A 36 1.55 -26.02 12.50
C ILE A 36 2.58 -27.07 12.11
N ARG A 37 2.63 -28.15 12.88
CA ARG A 37 3.39 -29.36 12.52
C ARG A 37 2.73 -29.98 11.29
N ALA A 38 3.36 -29.89 10.13
CA ALA A 38 2.96 -30.59 8.93
C ALA A 38 3.16 -32.11 9.15
N LYS A 39 2.06 -32.86 9.15
CA LYS A 39 2.08 -34.32 8.96
C LYS A 39 2.25 -34.61 7.48
N ALA A 40 3.37 -35.20 7.11
CA ALA A 40 3.58 -35.70 5.76
C ALA A 40 2.61 -36.84 5.47
N GLY A 41 1.66 -36.57 4.57
CA GLY A 41 0.83 -37.59 3.97
C GLY A 41 1.25 -37.78 2.52
N LEU A 42 1.84 -38.93 2.19
CA LEU A 42 2.05 -39.36 0.80
C LEU A 42 0.70 -39.51 0.12
N ALA A 43 0.44 -38.74 -0.94
CA ALA A 43 -0.65 -38.97 -1.85
C ALA A 43 -0.08 -39.16 -3.26
N ALA A 44 -0.54 -40.26 -3.88
CA ALA A 44 -0.11 -40.75 -5.18
C ALA A 44 -0.37 -39.75 -6.30
N VAL A 45 0.62 -39.52 -7.15
CA VAL A 45 0.54 -38.70 -8.35
C VAL A 45 -0.09 -39.54 -9.45
N ALA A 46 -1.31 -39.22 -9.86
CA ALA A 46 -1.90 -39.72 -11.09
C ALA A 46 -1.35 -38.91 -12.27
N ALA A 47 -0.63 -39.55 -13.17
CA ALA A 47 -0.14 -38.95 -14.40
C ALA A 47 -1.29 -38.60 -15.33
N VAL A 48 -1.55 -37.32 -15.53
CA VAL A 48 -2.40 -36.80 -16.61
C VAL A 48 -1.48 -36.42 -17.77
N SER A 49 -1.62 -37.14 -18.88
CA SER A 49 -0.92 -36.86 -20.12
C SER A 49 -1.41 -35.56 -20.71
N ALA A 50 -0.58 -34.49 -20.59
CA ALA A 50 -0.83 -33.23 -21.25
C ALA A 50 -0.31 -33.29 -22.69
N THR A 51 -1.23 -33.28 -23.65
CA THR A 51 -0.94 -32.94 -25.05
C THR A 51 -0.47 -31.49 -25.10
N GLY A 52 0.85 -31.33 -25.33
CA GLY A 52 1.48 -30.01 -25.40
C GLY A 52 1.03 -29.24 -26.62
N VAL A 53 0.29 -28.17 -26.41
CA VAL A 53 0.18 -27.09 -27.38
C VAL A 53 1.42 -26.19 -27.10
N ALA A 54 2.41 -26.31 -27.97
CA ALA A 54 3.54 -25.40 -27.97
C ALA A 54 3.03 -24.01 -28.41
N LEU A 55 2.75 -23.11 -27.45
CA LEU A 55 2.67 -21.70 -27.74
C LEU A 55 4.08 -21.22 -28.10
N ALA A 56 4.30 -20.97 -29.40
CA ALA A 56 5.47 -20.23 -29.83
C ALA A 56 5.37 -18.80 -29.23
N LEU A 57 6.13 -18.54 -28.18
CA LEU A 57 6.41 -17.19 -27.71
C LEU A 57 7.16 -16.48 -28.86
N VAL A 58 6.45 -15.68 -29.64
CA VAL A 58 7.07 -14.71 -30.51
C VAL A 58 7.72 -13.68 -29.57
N ALA A 59 9.03 -13.84 -29.36
CA ALA A 59 9.83 -12.81 -28.72
C ALA A 59 9.76 -11.58 -29.62
N GLY A 60 8.91 -10.62 -29.28
CA GLY A 60 8.95 -9.29 -29.86
C GLY A 60 10.34 -8.67 -29.60
N PRO A 61 10.77 -7.67 -30.39
CA PRO A 61 12.04 -7.01 -30.13
C PRO A 61 12.09 -6.57 -28.67
N ALA A 62 13.16 -6.97 -27.98
CA ALA A 62 13.40 -6.54 -26.60
C ALA A 62 13.56 -5.01 -26.60
N GLY A 63 12.46 -4.31 -26.47
CA GLY A 63 12.46 -2.89 -26.12
C GLY A 63 13.25 -2.78 -24.81
N ALA A 64 14.10 -1.77 -24.70
CA ALA A 64 14.81 -1.50 -23.45
C ALA A 64 13.78 -1.54 -22.31
N ALA A 65 13.98 -2.45 -21.37
CA ALA A 65 13.06 -2.61 -20.25
C ALA A 65 12.92 -1.25 -19.56
N THR A 66 11.71 -0.73 -19.54
CA THR A 66 11.45 0.55 -18.86
C THR A 66 11.70 0.32 -17.38
N LYS A 67 12.50 1.21 -16.75
CA LYS A 67 12.71 1.12 -15.30
C LYS A 67 11.36 1.18 -14.58
N PRO A 68 11.15 0.36 -13.53
CA PRO A 68 9.92 0.40 -12.76
C PRO A 68 9.76 1.76 -12.09
N ALA A 69 8.52 2.17 -11.90
CA ALA A 69 8.18 3.32 -11.08
C ALA A 69 8.40 2.99 -9.60
N TRP A 70 8.60 4.03 -8.77
CA TRP A 70 8.78 3.86 -7.33
C TRP A 70 7.72 4.63 -6.56
N SER A 71 7.18 4.00 -5.53
CA SER A 71 6.18 4.59 -4.65
C SER A 71 6.57 4.36 -3.20
N MET A 72 6.32 5.37 -2.37
CA MET A 72 6.52 5.32 -0.91
C MET A 72 5.66 6.40 -0.26
N THR A 73 5.41 6.30 1.05
CA THR A 73 4.79 7.43 1.74
C THR A 73 5.70 8.66 1.70
N ALA A 74 5.11 9.84 1.56
CA ALA A 74 5.85 11.11 1.51
C ALA A 74 6.74 11.32 2.75
N GLY A 75 6.26 10.89 3.93
CA GLY A 75 7.04 10.93 5.18
C GLY A 75 8.27 10.02 5.15
N ASN A 76 8.13 8.81 4.59
CA ASN A 76 9.25 7.87 4.47
C ASN A 76 10.28 8.33 3.44
N VAL A 77 9.87 8.96 2.32
CA VAL A 77 10.80 9.59 1.37
C VAL A 77 11.60 10.70 2.05
N GLN A 78 10.96 11.51 2.88
CA GLN A 78 11.64 12.55 3.67
C GLN A 78 12.64 11.94 4.65
N SER A 79 12.26 10.88 5.35
CA SER A 79 13.13 10.18 6.30
C SER A 79 14.31 9.52 5.59
N LEU A 80 14.10 8.84 4.45
CA LEU A 80 15.15 8.31 3.59
C LEU A 80 16.11 9.42 3.14
N SER A 81 15.59 10.57 2.72
CA SER A 81 16.40 11.73 2.36
C SER A 81 17.24 12.28 3.52
N GLY A 82 16.81 12.09 4.76
CA GLY A 82 17.59 12.43 5.96
C GLY A 82 18.77 11.47 6.19
N VAL A 83 18.66 10.21 5.77
CA VAL A 83 19.72 9.19 5.86
C VAL A 83 20.64 9.24 4.64
N ASP A 84 20.09 9.19 3.45
CA ASP A 84 20.83 9.28 2.18
C ASP A 84 20.04 10.11 1.15
N ALA A 85 20.42 11.38 1.03
CA ALA A 85 19.80 12.30 0.08
C ALA A 85 20.08 11.91 -1.38
N SER A 86 21.19 11.23 -1.67
CA SER A 86 21.55 10.81 -3.02
C SER A 86 20.67 9.67 -3.49
N THR A 87 20.44 8.70 -2.63
CA THR A 87 19.55 7.56 -2.89
C THR A 87 18.10 8.05 -3.01
N ALA A 88 17.61 8.88 -2.10
CA ALA A 88 16.27 9.46 -2.20
C ALA A 88 16.09 10.26 -3.51
N SER A 89 17.09 11.05 -3.92
CA SER A 89 17.04 11.81 -5.17
C SER A 89 17.02 10.90 -6.39
N TYR A 90 17.82 9.83 -6.39
CA TYR A 90 17.89 8.89 -7.51
C TYR A 90 16.55 8.24 -7.82
N PHE A 91 15.82 7.79 -6.78
CA PHE A 91 14.56 7.07 -6.96
C PHE A 91 13.32 7.97 -7.00
N PHE A 92 13.34 9.11 -6.32
CA PHE A 92 12.14 9.93 -6.09
C PHE A 92 12.17 11.31 -6.74
N ASN A 93 13.28 11.76 -7.32
CA ASN A 93 13.31 13.04 -8.04
C ASN A 93 12.88 12.89 -9.51
N THR A 94 11.74 12.24 -9.72
CA THR A 94 11.17 12.01 -11.06
C THR A 94 9.64 11.99 -10.98
N ALA A 95 8.98 12.44 -12.05
CA ALA A 95 7.52 12.41 -12.16
C ALA A 95 6.93 11.00 -12.26
N THR A 96 7.75 9.97 -12.50
CA THR A 96 7.33 8.57 -12.48
C THR A 96 7.40 7.94 -11.09
N ALA A 97 7.93 8.65 -10.08
CA ALA A 97 7.84 8.24 -8.69
C ALA A 97 6.60 8.84 -8.01
N TYR A 98 6.07 8.14 -7.01
CA TYR A 98 4.84 8.50 -6.33
C TYR A 98 5.09 8.70 -4.84
N GLY A 99 4.61 9.83 -4.31
CA GLY A 99 4.64 10.14 -2.88
C GLY A 99 3.24 10.04 -2.28
N ALA A 100 2.92 8.91 -1.69
CA ALA A 100 1.62 8.69 -1.06
C ALA A 100 1.51 9.39 0.30
N GLY A 101 0.32 9.91 0.64
CA GLY A 101 0.07 10.54 1.93
C GLY A 101 -1.37 10.97 2.14
N ALA A 102 -1.73 11.21 3.38
CA ALA A 102 -3.07 11.61 3.78
C ALA A 102 -3.24 13.14 3.94
N SER A 103 -2.30 13.95 3.44
CA SER A 103 -2.34 15.41 3.59
C SER A 103 -3.10 16.07 2.45
N LEU A 104 -4.08 16.91 2.76
CA LEU A 104 -4.80 17.76 1.80
C LEU A 104 -3.97 18.94 1.29
N VAL A 105 -2.78 19.13 1.83
CA VAL A 105 -1.85 20.21 1.48
C VAL A 105 -0.51 19.64 1.00
N LYS A 106 0.24 20.44 0.24
CA LYS A 106 1.57 20.06 -0.25
C LYS A 106 2.53 19.73 0.90
N THR A 107 3.16 18.55 0.84
CA THR A 107 4.16 18.11 1.82
C THR A 107 5.56 18.66 1.48
N PRO A 108 6.51 18.71 2.43
CA PRO A 108 7.89 19.08 2.17
C PRO A 108 8.58 18.21 1.10
N VAL A 109 8.24 16.91 1.02
CA VAL A 109 8.76 16.00 -0.01
C VAL A 109 8.34 16.44 -1.40
N GLN A 110 7.05 16.76 -1.60
CA GLN A 110 6.54 17.24 -2.88
C GLN A 110 7.15 18.60 -3.28
N ALA A 111 7.61 19.39 -2.31
CA ALA A 111 8.31 20.62 -2.58
C ALA A 111 9.78 20.40 -2.98
N ARG A 112 10.41 19.31 -2.48
CA ARG A 112 11.83 19.03 -2.67
C ARG A 112 12.13 18.18 -3.91
N TYR A 113 11.27 17.21 -4.22
CA TYR A 113 11.46 16.26 -5.32
C TYR A 113 10.36 16.41 -6.38
N ALA A 114 10.68 16.03 -7.61
CA ALA A 114 9.71 16.00 -8.71
C ALA A 114 8.71 14.84 -8.64
N THR A 115 8.57 14.22 -7.47
CA THR A 115 7.65 13.12 -7.18
C THR A 115 6.20 13.50 -7.46
N THR A 116 5.45 12.63 -8.10
CA THR A 116 4.01 12.79 -8.28
C THR A 116 3.29 12.59 -6.94
N PRO A 117 2.59 13.59 -6.41
CA PRO A 117 1.88 13.47 -5.15
C PRO A 117 0.60 12.64 -5.33
N VAL A 118 0.37 11.74 -4.36
CA VAL A 118 -0.82 10.89 -4.29
C VAL A 118 -1.52 11.14 -2.96
N LEU A 119 -2.81 11.45 -3.00
CA LEU A 119 -3.62 11.58 -1.78
C LEU A 119 -4.23 10.22 -1.43
N SER A 120 -3.82 9.65 -0.29
CA SER A 120 -4.24 8.31 0.13
C SER A 120 -5.46 8.36 1.03
N TYR A 121 -6.37 7.44 0.80
CA TYR A 121 -7.57 7.20 1.59
C TYR A 121 -7.70 5.72 1.97
N THR A 122 -8.08 5.49 3.20
CA THR A 122 -8.49 4.17 3.70
C THR A 122 -10.01 4.01 3.73
N SER A 123 -10.76 5.08 3.41
CA SER A 123 -12.21 5.11 3.42
C SER A 123 -12.77 5.84 2.20
N TYR A 124 -13.64 5.16 1.47
CA TYR A 124 -14.43 5.76 0.40
C TYR A 124 -15.36 6.87 0.94
N ALA A 125 -15.99 6.65 2.09
CA ALA A 125 -16.87 7.65 2.69
C ALA A 125 -16.12 8.96 3.01
N GLN A 126 -14.88 8.88 3.50
CA GLN A 126 -14.04 10.06 3.72
C GLN A 126 -13.69 10.75 2.41
N PHE A 127 -13.27 10.01 1.38
CA PHE A 127 -12.97 10.56 0.06
C PHE A 127 -14.19 11.27 -0.54
N GLN A 128 -15.37 10.63 -0.47
CA GLN A 128 -16.63 11.24 -0.94
C GLN A 128 -16.96 12.54 -0.21
N SER A 129 -16.75 12.58 1.11
CA SER A 129 -16.95 13.80 1.92
C SER A 129 -15.99 14.91 1.50
N ASP A 130 -14.69 14.58 1.30
CA ASP A 130 -13.67 15.58 0.95
C ASP A 130 -13.88 16.14 -0.47
N ILE A 131 -14.30 15.31 -1.44
CA ILE A 131 -14.71 15.76 -2.77
C ILE A 131 -15.93 16.69 -2.68
N SER A 132 -16.98 16.27 -1.97
CA SER A 132 -18.24 16.99 -1.89
C SER A 132 -18.11 18.35 -1.19
N SER A 133 -17.23 18.44 -0.21
CA SER A 133 -16.98 19.69 0.54
C SER A 133 -15.94 20.61 -0.09
N GLY A 134 -15.22 20.14 -1.15
CA GLY A 134 -14.10 20.88 -1.73
C GLY A 134 -12.90 20.99 -0.79
N ALA A 135 -12.73 20.06 0.15
CA ALA A 135 -11.63 20.06 1.12
C ALA A 135 -10.26 19.82 0.48
N ILE A 136 -10.22 19.19 -0.70
CA ILE A 136 -8.98 18.93 -1.43
C ILE A 136 -8.55 20.22 -2.12
N THR A 137 -7.64 20.97 -1.48
CA THR A 137 -7.17 22.27 -2.00
C THR A 137 -5.91 22.17 -2.85
N TYR A 138 -5.10 21.12 -2.67
CA TYR A 138 -3.95 20.86 -3.51
C TYR A 138 -4.39 20.21 -4.84
N PRO A 139 -3.82 20.58 -5.99
CA PRO A 139 -4.25 20.06 -7.31
C PRO A 139 -3.69 18.64 -7.56
N TYR A 140 -4.09 17.68 -6.75
CA TYR A 140 -3.76 16.28 -6.96
C TYR A 140 -4.23 15.80 -8.34
N LYS A 141 -3.45 14.90 -8.94
CA LYS A 141 -3.83 14.15 -10.14
C LYS A 141 -4.06 12.67 -9.84
N TRP A 142 -3.62 12.24 -8.66
CA TRP A 142 -3.69 10.86 -8.21
C TRP A 142 -4.25 10.75 -6.81
N VAL A 143 -5.12 9.78 -6.65
CA VAL A 143 -5.62 9.33 -5.35
C VAL A 143 -5.37 7.84 -5.20
N MET A 144 -5.21 7.39 -3.96
CA MET A 144 -5.07 5.97 -3.62
C MET A 144 -6.23 5.58 -2.72
N TYR A 145 -6.80 4.41 -2.98
CA TYR A 145 -7.72 3.75 -2.07
C TYR A 145 -7.05 2.48 -1.54
N ASP A 146 -6.87 2.43 -0.24
CA ASP A 146 -6.07 1.48 0.51
C ASP A 146 -6.94 0.83 1.61
N PRO A 147 -7.91 -0.02 1.23
CA PRO A 147 -8.79 -0.68 2.18
C PRO A 147 -8.10 -1.89 2.83
N GLU A 148 -8.06 -1.87 4.16
CA GLU A 148 -7.51 -2.95 4.97
C GLU A 148 -8.48 -3.37 6.08
N SER A 149 -8.23 -4.53 6.71
CA SER A 149 -9.02 -5.03 7.85
C SER A 149 -8.62 -4.36 9.17
N TRP A 150 -8.65 -3.05 9.24
CA TRP A 150 -8.31 -2.22 10.40
C TRP A 150 -9.37 -1.16 10.69
N THR A 151 -9.21 -0.43 11.80
CA THR A 151 -10.21 0.54 12.26
C THR A 151 -10.34 1.78 11.37
N ALA A 152 -9.34 2.08 10.53
CA ALA A 152 -9.35 3.23 9.63
C ALA A 152 -10.22 3.01 8.39
N THR A 153 -10.46 1.75 8.00
CA THR A 153 -11.41 1.39 6.95
C THR A 153 -12.77 1.04 7.57
N PRO A 154 -13.87 1.68 7.20
CA PRO A 154 -15.20 1.34 7.70
C PRO A 154 -15.56 -0.12 7.45
N VAL A 155 -16.24 -0.76 8.41
CA VAL A 155 -16.55 -2.20 8.36
C VAL A 155 -17.33 -2.60 7.11
N ASN A 156 -18.28 -1.79 6.67
CA ASN A 156 -19.04 -2.03 5.45
C ASN A 156 -18.16 -1.97 4.19
N GLU A 157 -17.09 -1.16 4.19
CA GLU A 157 -16.12 -1.08 3.10
C GLU A 157 -15.20 -2.31 3.10
N GLN A 158 -14.78 -2.78 4.29
CA GLN A 158 -14.04 -4.03 4.45
C GLN A 158 -14.85 -5.26 4.00
N GLN A 159 -16.16 -5.27 4.28
CA GLN A 159 -17.05 -6.39 3.97
C GLN A 159 -17.38 -6.53 2.48
N ASP A 160 -17.34 -5.44 1.72
CA ASP A 160 -17.61 -5.45 0.27
C ASP A 160 -16.55 -4.61 -0.49
N PRO A 161 -15.29 -5.05 -0.49
CA PRO A 161 -14.20 -4.26 -1.06
C PRO A 161 -14.38 -4.01 -2.57
N VAL A 162 -14.96 -4.95 -3.31
CA VAL A 162 -15.19 -4.79 -4.76
C VAL A 162 -16.13 -3.63 -5.05
N LYS A 163 -17.24 -3.54 -4.31
CA LYS A 163 -18.18 -2.43 -4.43
C LYS A 163 -17.50 -1.09 -4.15
N TYR A 164 -16.76 -1.00 -3.04
CA TYR A 164 -16.19 0.28 -2.63
C TYR A 164 -14.99 0.69 -3.48
N MET A 165 -14.17 -0.23 -3.99
CA MET A 165 -13.18 0.06 -5.03
C MET A 165 -13.84 0.62 -6.29
N THR A 166 -14.95 0.03 -6.74
CA THR A 166 -15.71 0.50 -7.89
C THR A 166 -16.25 1.91 -7.69
N LEU A 167 -16.88 2.18 -6.54
CA LEU A 167 -17.41 3.49 -6.21
C LEU A 167 -16.32 4.55 -6.09
N PHE A 168 -15.19 4.21 -5.48
CA PHE A 168 -14.04 5.09 -5.34
C PHE A 168 -13.47 5.45 -6.72
N GLY A 169 -13.24 4.45 -7.58
CA GLY A 169 -12.74 4.66 -8.94
C GLY A 169 -13.66 5.54 -9.76
N GLN A 170 -14.98 5.27 -9.75
CA GLN A 170 -15.96 6.06 -10.47
C GLN A 170 -15.97 7.53 -10.00
N LEU A 171 -15.98 7.76 -8.69
CA LEU A 171 -15.96 9.11 -8.12
C LEU A 171 -14.68 9.86 -8.47
N ALA A 172 -13.53 9.21 -8.38
CA ALA A 172 -12.24 9.80 -8.71
C ALA A 172 -12.16 10.18 -10.20
N HIS A 173 -12.49 9.25 -11.09
CA HIS A 173 -12.46 9.48 -12.53
C HIS A 173 -13.45 10.59 -12.96
N ALA A 174 -14.64 10.65 -12.34
CA ALA A 174 -15.61 11.74 -12.58
C ALA A 174 -15.07 13.12 -12.18
N ASN A 175 -14.06 13.17 -11.29
CA ASN A 175 -13.37 14.40 -10.87
C ASN A 175 -12.01 14.59 -11.56
N GLY A 176 -11.71 13.84 -12.63
CA GLY A 176 -10.47 13.95 -13.40
C GLY A 176 -9.22 13.46 -12.67
N LEU A 177 -9.38 12.63 -11.64
CA LEU A 177 -8.31 12.03 -10.86
C LEU A 177 -8.00 10.62 -11.37
N LYS A 178 -6.75 10.23 -11.35
CA LYS A 178 -6.29 8.86 -11.55
C LYS A 178 -6.23 8.11 -10.23
N VAL A 179 -6.37 6.79 -10.29
CA VAL A 179 -6.60 5.95 -9.12
C VAL A 179 -5.55 4.86 -8.98
N ILE A 180 -4.99 4.74 -7.77
CA ILE A 180 -4.26 3.56 -7.30
C ILE A 180 -5.22 2.78 -6.41
N GLN A 181 -5.48 1.52 -6.75
CA GLN A 181 -6.23 0.58 -5.90
C GLN A 181 -5.26 -0.35 -5.20
N ALA A 182 -5.27 -0.36 -3.87
CA ALA A 182 -4.35 -1.12 -3.04
C ALA A 182 -5.07 -1.98 -1.99
N PRO A 183 -5.93 -2.95 -2.40
CA PRO A 183 -6.66 -3.78 -1.46
C PRO A 183 -5.73 -4.79 -0.76
N ALA A 184 -5.83 -4.87 0.58
CA ALA A 184 -5.00 -5.76 1.38
C ALA A 184 -5.48 -7.22 1.36
N LEU A 185 -4.53 -8.17 1.43
CA LEU A 185 -4.80 -9.60 1.63
C LEU A 185 -5.63 -9.87 2.89
N TYR A 186 -5.45 -9.05 3.92
CA TYR A 186 -6.13 -9.22 5.22
C TYR A 186 -7.66 -9.01 5.18
N LEU A 187 -8.21 -8.49 4.08
CA LEU A 187 -9.66 -8.45 3.86
C LEU A 187 -10.30 -9.84 3.79
N ALA A 188 -9.51 -10.90 3.56
CA ALA A 188 -9.96 -12.29 3.59
C ALA A 188 -10.62 -12.71 4.91
N TRP A 189 -10.17 -12.12 6.03
CA TRP A 189 -10.62 -12.50 7.39
C TRP A 189 -11.69 -11.59 7.97
N VAL A 190 -12.27 -10.71 7.17
CA VAL A 190 -13.30 -9.77 7.65
C VAL A 190 -14.61 -10.52 7.92
N PRO A 191 -15.14 -10.47 9.16
CA PRO A 191 -16.41 -11.09 9.49
C PRO A 191 -17.57 -10.45 8.71
N GLY A 192 -18.46 -11.27 8.19
CA GLY A 192 -19.63 -10.79 7.43
C GLY A 192 -19.28 -10.30 6.01
N SER A 193 -18.08 -10.60 5.50
CA SER A 193 -17.70 -10.30 4.12
C SER A 193 -18.65 -10.96 3.13
N VAL A 194 -19.00 -10.23 2.06
CA VAL A 194 -19.76 -10.78 0.92
C VAL A 194 -18.92 -11.78 0.09
N LEU A 195 -17.60 -11.77 0.32
CA LEU A 195 -16.61 -12.66 -0.27
C LEU A 195 -15.94 -13.53 0.81
N PRO A 196 -16.67 -14.42 1.49
CA PRO A 196 -16.13 -15.10 2.66
C PRO A 196 -14.98 -16.05 2.32
N LEU A 197 -14.04 -16.16 3.26
CA LEU A 197 -12.98 -17.16 3.23
C LEU A 197 -13.62 -18.56 3.35
N ARG A 198 -13.15 -19.51 2.54
CA ARG A 198 -13.60 -20.91 2.62
C ARG A 198 -12.81 -21.66 3.70
N SER A 199 -13.37 -22.74 4.19
CA SER A 199 -12.68 -23.58 5.18
C SER A 199 -11.36 -24.12 4.63
N GLY A 200 -10.27 -23.86 5.34
CA GLY A 200 -8.91 -24.29 4.96
C GLY A 200 -8.24 -23.43 3.87
N GLU A 201 -8.89 -22.38 3.39
CA GLU A 201 -8.33 -21.47 2.39
C GLU A 201 -7.37 -20.46 3.07
N SER A 202 -6.23 -20.18 2.44
CA SER A 202 -5.35 -19.08 2.86
C SER A 202 -5.83 -17.72 2.31
N GLY A 203 -5.30 -16.62 2.83
CA GLY A 203 -5.55 -15.28 2.29
C GLY A 203 -5.15 -15.15 0.83
N ASP A 204 -4.00 -15.71 0.45
CA ASP A 204 -3.51 -15.73 -0.93
C ASP A 204 -4.48 -16.46 -1.87
N GLN A 205 -4.91 -17.67 -1.46
CA GLN A 205 -5.89 -18.45 -2.23
C GLN A 205 -7.22 -17.72 -2.38
N TRP A 206 -7.68 -17.09 -1.28
CA TRP A 206 -8.88 -16.26 -1.30
C TRP A 206 -8.74 -15.09 -2.28
N PHE A 207 -7.65 -14.33 -2.20
CA PHE A 207 -7.42 -13.16 -3.05
C PHE A 207 -7.46 -13.51 -4.53
N VAL A 208 -6.79 -14.61 -4.90
CA VAL A 208 -6.79 -15.13 -6.26
C VAL A 208 -8.18 -15.63 -6.67
N ARG A 209 -8.86 -16.40 -5.80
CA ARG A 209 -10.18 -16.97 -6.10
C ARG A 209 -11.27 -15.92 -6.31
N VAL A 210 -11.29 -14.88 -5.46
CA VAL A 210 -12.28 -13.79 -5.60
C VAL A 210 -11.92 -12.80 -6.69
N ASN A 211 -10.75 -12.97 -7.31
CA ASN A 211 -10.22 -12.09 -8.36
C ASN A 211 -10.16 -10.62 -7.93
N LEU A 212 -9.65 -10.38 -6.71
CA LEU A 212 -9.61 -9.02 -6.16
C LEU A 212 -8.68 -8.10 -6.98
N ALA A 213 -7.59 -8.66 -7.56
CA ALA A 213 -6.71 -7.95 -8.48
C ALA A 213 -7.44 -7.47 -9.74
N GLY A 214 -8.28 -8.32 -10.32
CA GLY A 214 -9.09 -7.95 -11.48
C GLY A 214 -10.11 -6.86 -11.15
N ALA A 215 -10.76 -6.93 -9.98
CA ALA A 215 -11.68 -5.90 -9.53
C ALA A 215 -10.99 -4.56 -9.28
N ALA A 216 -9.80 -4.57 -8.66
CA ALA A 216 -8.98 -3.39 -8.45
C ALA A 216 -8.53 -2.76 -9.78
N ALA A 217 -8.09 -3.58 -10.73
CA ALA A 217 -7.65 -3.13 -12.06
C ALA A 217 -8.81 -2.54 -12.90
N ALA A 218 -10.00 -3.10 -12.79
CA ALA A 218 -11.19 -2.57 -13.47
C ALA A 218 -11.62 -1.20 -12.91
N ALA A 219 -11.28 -0.89 -11.66
CA ALA A 219 -11.64 0.32 -10.96
C ALA A 219 -10.50 1.35 -10.84
N GLY A 220 -9.29 1.04 -11.34
CA GLY A 220 -8.11 1.87 -11.17
C GLY A 220 -7.23 1.97 -12.39
N ASP A 221 -6.28 2.91 -12.34
CA ASP A 221 -5.21 3.08 -13.34
C ASP A 221 -3.93 2.34 -12.93
N ILE A 222 -3.76 2.13 -11.63
CA ILE A 222 -2.72 1.30 -11.02
C ILE A 222 -3.39 0.34 -10.06
N PHE A 223 -3.07 -0.94 -10.16
CA PHE A 223 -3.29 -1.92 -9.11
C PHE A 223 -1.98 -2.09 -8.33
N GLN A 224 -1.99 -1.80 -7.04
CA GLN A 224 -0.89 -2.06 -6.12
C GLN A 224 -1.21 -3.32 -5.33
N PHE A 225 -0.42 -4.35 -5.53
CA PHE A 225 -0.57 -5.61 -4.82
C PHE A 225 0.18 -5.54 -3.48
N GLN A 226 -0.56 -5.62 -2.38
CA GLN A 226 -0.02 -5.65 -1.02
C GLN A 226 0.36 -7.09 -0.65
N ASP A 227 1.58 -7.48 -0.99
CA ASP A 227 2.14 -8.81 -0.73
C ASP A 227 3.39 -8.77 0.16
N GLU A 228 3.47 -7.76 1.01
CA GLU A 228 4.60 -7.57 1.90
C GLU A 228 4.84 -8.75 2.84
N SER A 229 3.79 -9.53 3.16
CA SER A 229 3.90 -10.74 3.99
C SER A 229 4.67 -11.87 3.31
N ASN A 230 4.69 -11.92 1.99
CA ASN A 230 5.39 -12.92 1.19
C ASN A 230 6.78 -12.47 0.71
N THR A 231 7.22 -11.25 0.99
CA THR A 231 8.50 -10.68 0.50
C THR A 231 9.75 -11.53 0.83
N THR A 232 9.64 -12.49 1.74
CA THR A 232 10.73 -13.42 2.09
C THR A 232 10.33 -14.89 2.00
N ALA A 233 9.19 -15.18 1.38
CA ALA A 233 8.61 -16.53 1.35
C ALA A 233 9.06 -17.37 0.16
N GLY A 234 10.22 -17.11 -0.41
CA GLY A 234 10.90 -17.90 -1.45
C GLY A 234 9.96 -18.44 -2.54
N GLY A 235 9.83 -17.75 -3.63
CA GLY A 235 8.97 -18.14 -4.76
C GLY A 235 7.47 -17.89 -4.58
N GLN A 236 6.94 -17.81 -3.36
CA GLN A 236 5.53 -17.46 -3.12
C GLN A 236 5.24 -16.02 -3.55
N TYR A 237 6.13 -15.09 -3.25
CA TYR A 237 6.03 -13.70 -3.69
C TYR A 237 5.92 -13.58 -5.22
N ALA A 238 6.85 -14.22 -5.96
CA ALA A 238 6.85 -14.21 -7.42
C ALA A 238 5.60 -14.89 -8.00
N TYR A 239 5.15 -16.00 -7.40
CA TYR A 239 3.93 -16.70 -7.81
C TYR A 239 2.69 -15.83 -7.64
N MET A 240 2.53 -15.22 -6.47
CA MET A 240 1.38 -14.37 -6.17
C MET A 240 1.37 -13.13 -7.06
N PHE A 241 2.53 -12.46 -7.21
CA PHE A 241 2.64 -11.31 -8.10
C PHE A 241 2.24 -11.67 -9.53
N THR A 242 2.83 -12.74 -10.10
CA THR A 242 2.55 -13.14 -11.49
C THR A 242 1.07 -13.49 -11.70
N THR A 243 0.48 -14.18 -10.72
CA THR A 243 -0.94 -14.57 -10.78
C THR A 243 -1.85 -13.35 -10.73
N THR A 244 -1.62 -12.44 -9.80
CA THR A 244 -2.45 -11.24 -9.62
C THR A 244 -2.24 -10.23 -10.75
N GLN A 245 -1.02 -10.11 -11.29
CA GLN A 245 -0.74 -9.32 -12.48
C GLN A 245 -1.53 -9.83 -13.70
N ALA A 246 -1.56 -11.15 -13.92
CA ALA A 246 -2.34 -11.75 -15.01
C ALA A 246 -3.86 -11.48 -14.85
N GLN A 247 -4.39 -11.57 -13.62
CA GLN A 247 -5.78 -11.23 -13.32
C GLN A 247 -6.09 -9.75 -13.59
N ALA A 248 -5.20 -8.86 -13.14
CA ALA A 248 -5.34 -7.42 -13.32
C ALA A 248 -5.35 -7.06 -14.82
N GLN A 249 -4.36 -7.55 -15.57
CA GLN A 249 -4.23 -7.28 -17.02
C GLN A 249 -5.37 -7.91 -17.84
N ALA A 250 -5.93 -9.04 -17.42
CA ALA A 250 -7.12 -9.62 -18.05
C ALA A 250 -8.37 -8.75 -17.87
N ALA A 251 -8.49 -8.04 -16.73
CA ALA A 251 -9.61 -7.14 -16.46
C ALA A 251 -9.42 -5.76 -17.11
N ASN A 252 -8.18 -5.26 -17.16
CA ASN A 252 -7.82 -3.98 -17.76
C ASN A 252 -6.41 -4.08 -18.36
N ALA A 253 -6.30 -4.24 -19.67
CA ALA A 253 -5.01 -4.39 -20.34
C ALA A 253 -4.09 -3.16 -20.25
N SER A 254 -4.60 -2.00 -19.87
CA SER A 254 -3.84 -0.75 -19.69
C SER A 254 -3.44 -0.48 -18.24
N VAL A 255 -3.90 -1.29 -17.28
CA VAL A 255 -3.56 -1.10 -15.88
C VAL A 255 -2.06 -1.31 -15.66
N LYS A 256 -1.46 -0.46 -14.86
CA LYS A 256 -0.12 -0.71 -14.33
C LYS A 256 -0.22 -1.54 -13.05
N VAL A 257 0.70 -2.48 -12.91
CA VAL A 257 0.73 -3.35 -11.73
C VAL A 257 1.97 -3.06 -10.90
N PHE A 258 1.76 -2.61 -9.67
CA PHE A 258 2.80 -2.38 -8.70
C PHE A 258 2.81 -3.51 -7.69
N SER A 259 4.01 -3.86 -7.22
CA SER A 259 4.19 -4.82 -6.12
C SER A 259 4.69 -4.11 -4.88
N GLU A 260 4.19 -4.51 -3.73
CA GLU A 260 4.67 -4.00 -2.45
C GLU A 260 5.79 -4.86 -1.89
N VAL A 261 6.82 -4.20 -1.36
CA VAL A 261 7.90 -4.81 -0.58
C VAL A 261 7.97 -4.11 0.77
N SER A 262 8.26 -4.86 1.83
CA SER A 262 8.27 -4.32 3.19
C SER A 262 9.54 -4.65 3.95
N THR A 263 10.04 -3.66 4.69
CA THR A 263 11.17 -3.84 5.60
C THR A 263 10.80 -4.56 6.91
N LEU A 264 9.51 -4.90 7.11
CA LEU A 264 9.08 -5.68 8.27
C LEU A 264 9.47 -7.16 8.20
N ASN A 265 9.55 -7.73 6.99
CA ASN A 265 9.50 -9.17 6.78
C ASN A 265 10.81 -9.77 6.28
N GLY A 266 11.94 -9.06 6.34
CA GLY A 266 13.22 -9.62 5.93
C GLY A 266 14.35 -8.61 5.92
N THR A 267 15.53 -9.06 5.52
CA THR A 267 16.70 -8.21 5.30
C THR A 267 16.56 -7.45 3.98
N ALA A 268 17.29 -6.36 3.83
CA ALA A 268 17.36 -5.61 2.57
C ALA A 268 17.77 -6.48 1.38
N ALA A 269 18.70 -7.44 1.60
CA ALA A 269 19.16 -8.37 0.57
C ALA A 269 18.06 -9.35 0.13
N GLN A 270 17.28 -9.89 1.08
CA GLN A 270 16.13 -10.76 0.77
C GLN A 270 15.07 -10.00 -0.03
N MET A 271 14.69 -8.80 0.42
CA MET A 271 13.74 -7.94 -0.29
C MET A 271 14.22 -7.64 -1.73
N ALA A 272 15.50 -7.30 -1.89
CA ALA A 272 16.06 -7.02 -3.22
C ALA A 272 16.05 -8.27 -4.12
N THR A 273 16.34 -9.46 -3.58
CA THR A 273 16.27 -10.72 -4.31
C THR A 273 14.85 -11.00 -4.81
N GLU A 274 13.84 -10.88 -3.94
CA GLU A 274 12.44 -11.09 -4.33
C GLU A 274 11.96 -10.02 -5.31
N ALA A 275 12.27 -8.74 -5.09
CA ALA A 275 11.93 -7.68 -6.02
C ALA A 275 12.53 -7.89 -7.42
N GLN A 276 13.75 -8.42 -7.51
CA GLN A 276 14.42 -8.75 -8.77
C GLN A 276 13.88 -10.01 -9.45
N SER A 277 13.12 -10.84 -8.72
CA SER A 277 12.51 -12.07 -9.26
C SER A 277 11.24 -11.81 -10.09
N ILE A 278 10.71 -10.59 -10.05
CA ILE A 278 9.47 -10.17 -10.72
C ILE A 278 9.70 -8.99 -11.66
N SER A 279 8.74 -8.70 -12.53
CA SER A 279 8.80 -7.59 -13.48
C SER A 279 7.55 -6.71 -13.38
N PRO A 280 7.39 -5.92 -12.32
CA PRO A 280 6.25 -5.03 -12.16
C PRO A 280 6.47 -3.72 -12.96
N ASP A 281 5.37 -2.99 -13.18
CA ASP A 281 5.46 -1.61 -13.66
C ASP A 281 6.00 -0.64 -12.61
N GLY A 282 5.93 -1.03 -11.34
CA GLY A 282 6.47 -0.26 -10.22
C GLY A 282 6.49 -1.03 -8.91
N PHE A 283 7.17 -0.45 -7.93
CA PHE A 283 7.23 -0.94 -6.56
C PHE A 283 6.69 0.11 -5.58
N TYR A 284 5.89 -0.35 -4.62
CA TYR A 284 5.64 0.39 -3.40
C TYR A 284 6.53 -0.17 -2.28
N VAL A 285 7.22 0.72 -1.56
CA VAL A 285 8.13 0.32 -0.48
C VAL A 285 7.55 0.74 0.87
N ALA A 286 7.09 -0.24 1.64
CA ALA A 286 6.64 -0.05 3.01
C ALA A 286 7.85 -0.07 3.96
N ALA A 287 8.33 1.12 4.33
CA ALA A 287 9.52 1.26 5.18
C ALA A 287 9.31 0.81 6.63
N ALA A 288 8.06 0.72 7.09
CA ALA A 288 7.65 0.22 8.41
C ALA A 288 8.51 0.75 9.60
N GLY A 289 8.99 1.99 9.47
CA GLY A 289 9.85 2.64 10.47
C GLY A 289 11.33 2.22 10.42
N ASN A 290 11.73 1.30 9.53
CA ASN A 290 13.12 0.85 9.39
C ASN A 290 13.81 1.53 8.20
N ILE A 291 14.03 2.82 8.29
CA ILE A 291 14.64 3.62 7.21
C ILE A 291 16.07 3.18 6.85
N PRO A 292 16.96 2.81 7.80
CA PRO A 292 18.28 2.31 7.43
C PRO A 292 18.25 1.05 6.56
N GLN A 293 17.35 0.12 6.84
CA GLN A 293 17.17 -1.08 6.01
C GLN A 293 16.53 -0.73 4.66
N THR A 294 15.61 0.21 4.63
CA THR A 294 15.02 0.74 3.40
C THR A 294 16.09 1.36 2.51
N ASP A 295 17.00 2.14 3.07
CA ASP A 295 18.15 2.71 2.34
C ASP A 295 19.04 1.62 1.75
N GLN A 296 19.40 0.61 2.53
CA GLN A 296 20.18 -0.55 2.05
C GLN A 296 19.47 -1.27 0.89
N PHE A 297 18.15 -1.47 0.97
CA PHE A 297 17.36 -2.04 -0.11
C PHE A 297 17.48 -1.21 -1.39
N PHE A 298 17.28 0.11 -1.31
CA PHE A 298 17.40 0.99 -2.47
C PHE A 298 18.83 1.01 -3.05
N GLN A 299 19.87 0.96 -2.23
CA GLN A 299 21.25 0.87 -2.70
C GLN A 299 21.49 -0.43 -3.48
N LEU A 300 20.95 -1.56 -3.03
CA LEU A 300 21.01 -2.83 -3.75
C LEU A 300 20.26 -2.76 -5.09
N MET A 301 19.05 -2.19 -5.11
CA MET A 301 18.28 -2.02 -6.34
C MET A 301 18.99 -1.09 -7.34
N LYS A 302 19.58 0.01 -6.87
CA LYS A 302 20.40 0.90 -7.70
C LYS A 302 21.61 0.19 -8.31
N THR A 303 22.30 -0.64 -7.52
CA THR A 303 23.44 -1.45 -7.98
C THR A 303 23.02 -2.47 -9.04
N ALA A 304 21.81 -3.01 -8.93
CA ALA A 304 21.23 -3.93 -9.91
C ALA A 304 20.69 -3.22 -11.18
N GLY A 305 20.76 -1.89 -11.26
CA GLY A 305 20.38 -1.11 -12.45
C GLY A 305 18.94 -0.59 -12.48
N TYR A 306 18.22 -0.73 -11.40
CA TYR A 306 16.84 -0.22 -11.26
C TYR A 306 16.76 1.29 -11.13
#